data_a77d661b9af54319fec10dd8c4a66b3d
#
_entry.id   a77d661b9af54319fec10dd8c4a66b3d
#
_cell.length_a   1.000
_cell.length_b   1.000
_cell.length_c   1.000
_cell.angle_alpha   90.00
_cell.angle_beta   90.00
_cell.angle_gamma   90.00
#
_symmetry.space_group_name_H-M   'P 1'
#
loop_
_entity.id
_entity.type
_entity.pdbx_description
1 polymer ?
#
loop_
_entity_poly.entity_id
_entity_poly.type
_entity_poly.pdbx_seq_one_letter_code
_entity_poly.pdbx_strand_id
1 'polypeptide(L)'
;MVRIKSALDILAYGIALLGFVPLVAYLDMIPRFLFPGVFLFAVVADRRGAVLRGHLPTAVSIFFFIYYGIQFSGDNLVEPAVNLLVILLAVRLASEKGVRHYLQIYALALFALAGSSLLNLSAAFLIYLLLLLVLIAVSLVLLTFYDRHGDTAIARDGMVKVVTVAACMPLAAMPLILLF
;
A
#
# COMPACT_ATOMS: atom_id res chain seq x y z
N MET A 1 9.57 12.32 -20.81
CA MET A 1 8.13 12.06 -20.62
C MET A 1 7.97 10.82 -19.76
N VAL A 2 7.18 10.91 -18.70
CA VAL A 2 6.91 9.78 -17.78
C VAL A 2 5.45 9.39 -17.98
N ARG A 3 5.17 8.09 -18.14
CA ARG A 3 3.81 7.57 -18.20
C ARG A 3 3.19 7.61 -16.81
N ILE A 4 1.96 8.10 -16.69
CA ILE A 4 1.24 8.21 -15.41
C ILE A 4 1.12 6.84 -14.75
N LYS A 5 0.80 5.80 -15.52
CA LYS A 5 0.68 4.43 -15.01
C LYS A 5 1.97 3.94 -14.36
N SER A 6 3.12 4.18 -14.99
CA SER A 6 4.43 3.78 -14.42
C SER A 6 4.73 4.48 -13.09
N ALA A 7 4.36 5.78 -12.98
CA ALA A 7 4.51 6.53 -11.74
C ALA A 7 3.58 6.00 -10.64
N LEU A 8 2.33 5.68 -10.97
CA LEU A 8 1.37 5.08 -10.05
C LEU A 8 1.84 3.71 -9.54
N ASP A 9 2.39 2.87 -10.42
CA ASP A 9 2.94 1.58 -10.02
C ASP A 9 4.09 1.74 -9.02
N ILE A 10 5.03 2.64 -9.31
CA ILE A 10 6.16 2.91 -8.39
C ILE A 10 5.66 3.42 -7.03
N LEU A 11 4.70 4.34 -7.04
CA LEU A 11 4.11 4.87 -5.80
C LEU A 11 3.36 3.78 -5.02
N ALA A 12 2.59 2.92 -5.71
CA ALA A 12 1.90 1.81 -5.07
C ALA A 12 2.86 0.82 -4.41
N TYR A 13 4.00 0.53 -5.06
CA TYR A 13 5.06 -0.28 -4.47
C TYR A 13 5.68 0.40 -3.25
N GLY A 14 5.97 1.70 -3.32
CA GLY A 14 6.49 2.47 -2.18
C GLY A 14 5.53 2.50 -1.00
N ILE A 15 4.23 2.74 -1.26
CA ILE A 15 3.16 2.74 -0.26
C ILE A 15 3.03 1.37 0.41
N ALA A 16 3.02 0.30 -0.37
CA ALA A 16 2.93 -1.06 0.15
C ALA A 16 4.14 -1.42 1.03
N LEU A 17 5.33 -1.02 0.63
CA LEU A 17 6.55 -1.25 1.38
C LEU A 17 6.57 -0.47 2.70
N LEU A 18 6.12 0.79 2.70
CA LEU A 18 5.99 1.59 3.92
C LEU A 18 4.95 1.02 4.90
N GLY A 19 3.85 0.45 4.40
CA GLY A 19 2.89 -0.25 5.24
C GLY A 19 3.42 -1.55 5.84
N PHE A 20 4.34 -2.22 5.14
CA PHE A 20 4.93 -3.50 5.55
C PHE A 20 6.10 -3.36 6.52
N VAL A 21 7.04 -2.43 6.25
CA VAL A 21 8.32 -2.32 6.99
C VAL A 21 8.16 -2.23 8.51
N PRO A 22 7.25 -1.41 9.08
CA PRO A 22 7.11 -1.32 10.53
C PRO A 22 6.61 -2.61 11.18
N LEU A 23 5.96 -3.47 10.39
CA LEU A 23 5.35 -4.72 10.87
C LEU A 23 6.29 -5.92 10.87
N VAL A 24 7.39 -5.87 10.11
CA VAL A 24 8.28 -7.02 9.86
C VAL A 24 8.69 -7.76 11.15
N ALA A 25 8.89 -7.01 12.25
CA ALA A 25 9.32 -7.59 13.53
C ALA A 25 8.18 -8.38 14.23
N TYR A 26 6.93 -8.06 13.94
CA TYR A 26 5.74 -8.59 14.61
C TYR A 26 4.95 -9.59 13.78
N LEU A 27 5.35 -9.80 12.52
CA LEU A 27 4.69 -10.73 11.61
C LEU A 27 5.13 -12.17 11.86
N ASP A 28 4.17 -13.08 11.69
CA ASP A 28 4.42 -14.52 11.58
C ASP A 28 5.39 -14.84 10.44
N MET A 29 5.95 -16.03 10.48
CA MET A 29 6.92 -16.51 9.48
C MET A 29 6.32 -16.49 8.06
N ILE A 30 5.03 -16.83 7.92
CA ILE A 30 4.37 -16.91 6.60
C ILE A 30 4.29 -15.54 5.93
N PRO A 31 3.61 -14.49 6.47
CA PRO A 31 3.51 -13.20 5.80
C PRO A 31 4.85 -12.48 5.71
N ARG A 32 5.77 -12.71 6.66
CA ARG A 32 7.11 -12.12 6.67
C ARG A 32 7.93 -12.48 5.43
N PHE A 33 7.87 -13.73 4.96
CA PHE A 33 8.58 -14.19 3.77
C PHE A 33 7.72 -14.12 2.50
N LEU A 34 6.41 -14.31 2.64
CA LEU A 34 5.49 -14.26 1.51
C LEU A 34 5.42 -12.86 0.89
N PHE A 35 5.35 -11.81 1.71
CA PHE A 35 5.24 -10.44 1.19
C PHE A 35 6.44 -10.04 0.32
N PRO A 36 7.72 -10.17 0.74
CA PRO A 36 8.87 -9.86 -0.12
C PRO A 36 8.90 -10.70 -1.40
N GLY A 37 8.56 -12.00 -1.30
CA GLY A 37 8.49 -12.89 -2.46
C GLY A 37 7.45 -12.44 -3.49
N VAL A 38 6.23 -12.15 -3.03
CA VAL A 38 5.14 -11.65 -3.89
C VAL A 38 5.44 -10.25 -4.40
N PHE A 39 6.07 -9.41 -3.60
CA PHE A 39 6.51 -8.06 -4.00
C PHE A 39 7.48 -8.12 -5.18
N LEU A 40 8.54 -8.94 -5.08
CA LEU A 40 9.49 -9.14 -6.16
C LEU A 40 8.83 -9.72 -7.40
N PHE A 41 7.96 -10.72 -7.22
CA PHE A 41 7.17 -11.29 -8.30
C PHE A 41 6.30 -10.23 -8.99
N ALA A 42 5.59 -9.39 -8.23
CA ALA A 42 4.73 -8.33 -8.76
C ALA A 42 5.53 -7.32 -9.60
N VAL A 43 6.70 -6.88 -9.09
CA VAL A 43 7.59 -5.96 -9.84
C VAL A 43 8.08 -6.58 -11.16
N VAL A 44 8.45 -7.86 -11.15
CA VAL A 44 8.92 -8.56 -12.36
C VAL A 44 7.76 -8.82 -13.32
N ALA A 45 6.60 -9.22 -12.80
CA ALA A 45 5.40 -9.48 -13.56
C ALA A 45 4.89 -8.24 -14.30
N ASP A 46 4.86 -7.09 -13.61
CA ASP A 46 4.47 -5.81 -14.23
C ASP A 46 5.42 -5.41 -15.37
N ARG A 47 6.74 -5.62 -15.18
CA ARG A 47 7.71 -5.35 -16.25
C ARG A 47 7.55 -6.26 -17.47
N ARG A 48 7.08 -7.48 -17.26
CA ARG A 48 6.85 -8.49 -18.33
C ARG A 48 5.43 -8.47 -18.89
N GLY A 49 4.53 -7.66 -18.33
CA GLY A 49 3.11 -7.64 -18.68
C GLY A 49 2.34 -8.90 -18.26
N ALA A 50 2.95 -9.73 -17.41
CA ALA A 50 2.37 -10.98 -16.91
C ALA A 50 1.75 -10.75 -15.53
N VAL A 51 0.52 -10.24 -15.50
CA VAL A 51 -0.19 -9.95 -14.25
C VAL A 51 -1.09 -11.13 -13.90
N LEU A 52 -1.25 -11.41 -12.60
CA LEU A 52 -2.19 -12.43 -12.13
C LEU A 52 -3.62 -11.99 -12.45
N ARG A 53 -4.22 -12.66 -13.45
CA ARG A 53 -5.61 -12.43 -13.89
C ARG A 53 -6.53 -13.53 -13.38
N GLY A 54 -7.81 -13.20 -13.21
CA GLY A 54 -8.86 -14.17 -12.90
C GLY A 54 -9.10 -14.37 -11.40
N HIS A 55 -9.53 -15.56 -11.03
CA HIS A 55 -10.00 -15.88 -9.68
C HIS A 55 -8.88 -16.27 -8.69
N LEU A 56 -7.65 -16.46 -9.14
CA LEU A 56 -6.51 -16.86 -8.30
C LEU A 56 -6.25 -15.91 -7.13
N PRO A 57 -6.15 -14.58 -7.33
CA PRO A 57 -5.94 -13.65 -6.22
C PRO A 57 -7.07 -13.72 -5.19
N THR A 58 -8.31 -13.88 -5.65
CA THR A 58 -9.47 -13.99 -4.77
C THR A 58 -9.46 -15.29 -3.98
N ALA A 59 -9.15 -16.42 -4.62
CA ALA A 59 -9.06 -17.72 -3.95
C ALA A 59 -7.96 -17.73 -2.87
N VAL A 60 -6.80 -17.17 -3.16
CA VAL A 60 -5.70 -17.01 -2.20
C VAL A 60 -6.12 -16.13 -1.02
N SER A 61 -6.80 -15.00 -1.28
CA SER A 61 -7.31 -14.11 -0.22
C SER A 61 -8.31 -14.82 0.68
N ILE A 62 -9.25 -15.59 0.12
CA ILE A 62 -10.25 -16.35 0.88
C ILE A 62 -9.57 -17.44 1.72
N PHE A 63 -8.62 -18.17 1.15
CA PHE A 63 -7.87 -19.19 1.88
C PHE A 63 -7.18 -18.64 3.12
N PHE A 64 -6.44 -17.55 3.00
CA PHE A 64 -5.75 -16.91 4.13
C PHE A 64 -6.72 -16.25 5.09
N PHE A 65 -7.85 -15.72 4.60
CA PHE A 65 -8.89 -15.18 5.45
C PHE A 65 -9.47 -16.27 6.39
N ILE A 66 -9.74 -17.46 5.86
CA ILE A 66 -10.21 -18.61 6.66
C ILE A 66 -9.09 -19.06 7.60
N TYR A 67 -7.86 -19.20 7.12
CA TYR A 67 -6.72 -19.67 7.92
C TYR A 67 -6.47 -18.78 9.14
N TYR A 68 -6.37 -17.46 8.95
CA TYR A 68 -6.20 -16.53 10.08
C TYR A 68 -7.51 -16.30 10.84
N GLY A 69 -8.65 -16.42 10.18
CA GLY A 69 -9.96 -16.31 10.81
C GLY A 69 -10.19 -17.34 11.93
N ILE A 70 -9.66 -18.54 11.77
CA ILE A 70 -9.71 -19.60 12.80
C ILE A 70 -8.77 -19.28 13.99
N GLN A 71 -7.73 -18.51 13.77
CA GLN A 71 -6.76 -18.15 14.81
C GLN A 71 -7.19 -16.94 15.66
N PHE A 72 -8.30 -16.29 15.31
CA PHE A 72 -8.88 -15.24 16.16
C PHE A 72 -9.31 -15.83 17.50
N SER A 73 -8.64 -15.41 18.57
CA SER A 73 -8.98 -15.73 19.95
C SER A 73 -9.30 -14.43 20.70
N GLY A 74 -10.11 -14.52 21.76
CA GLY A 74 -10.46 -13.34 22.55
C GLY A 74 -9.25 -12.58 23.12
N ASP A 75 -8.15 -13.29 23.36
CA ASP A 75 -6.93 -12.74 23.94
C ASP A 75 -5.93 -12.21 22.91
N ASN A 76 -6.06 -12.59 21.62
CA ASN A 76 -5.11 -12.20 20.57
C ASN A 76 -5.84 -11.92 19.25
N LEU A 77 -6.35 -10.70 19.10
CA LEU A 77 -7.07 -10.27 17.90
C LEU A 77 -6.17 -9.50 16.91
N VAL A 78 -5.13 -8.83 17.43
CA VAL A 78 -4.33 -7.89 16.63
C VAL A 78 -3.36 -8.62 15.70
N GLU A 79 -2.63 -9.60 16.20
CA GLU A 79 -1.64 -10.33 15.40
C GLU A 79 -2.23 -11.04 14.17
N PRO A 80 -3.30 -11.87 14.30
CA PRO A 80 -3.91 -12.50 13.12
C PRO A 80 -4.48 -11.48 12.13
N ALA A 81 -5.06 -10.38 12.62
CA ALA A 81 -5.59 -9.32 11.77
C ALA A 81 -4.49 -8.64 10.95
N VAL A 82 -3.36 -8.32 11.59
CA VAL A 82 -2.21 -7.68 10.93
C VAL A 82 -1.57 -8.62 9.92
N ASN A 83 -1.39 -9.89 10.27
CA ASN A 83 -0.89 -10.92 9.36
C ASN A 83 -1.76 -11.06 8.11
N LEU A 84 -3.09 -11.08 8.29
CA LEU A 84 -4.06 -11.13 7.21
C LEU A 84 -3.97 -9.87 6.32
N LEU A 85 -3.90 -8.66 6.92
CA LEU A 85 -3.78 -7.41 6.17
C LEU A 85 -2.55 -7.38 5.27
N VAL A 86 -1.41 -7.84 5.76
CA VAL A 86 -0.16 -7.91 4.98
C VAL A 86 -0.28 -8.89 3.81
N ILE A 87 -0.92 -10.04 4.01
CA ILE A 87 -1.15 -11.00 2.93
C ILE A 87 -2.11 -10.44 1.88
N LEU A 88 -3.21 -9.81 2.31
CA LEU A 88 -4.14 -9.15 1.39
C LEU A 88 -3.44 -8.05 0.59
N LEU A 89 -2.57 -7.27 1.23
CA LEU A 89 -1.76 -6.24 0.57
C LEU A 89 -0.84 -6.87 -0.49
N ALA A 90 -0.15 -7.97 -0.17
CA ALA A 90 0.71 -8.70 -1.10
C ALA A 90 -0.08 -9.23 -2.32
N VAL A 91 -1.23 -9.86 -2.09
CA VAL A 91 -2.09 -10.40 -3.15
C VAL A 91 -2.62 -9.28 -4.05
N ARG A 92 -3.03 -8.14 -3.46
CA ARG A 92 -3.49 -6.99 -4.24
C ARG A 92 -2.39 -6.35 -5.07
N LEU A 93 -1.17 -6.33 -4.55
CA LEU A 93 0.00 -5.82 -5.26
C LEU A 93 0.35 -6.65 -6.51
N ALA A 94 0.13 -7.97 -6.46
CA ALA A 94 0.38 -8.90 -7.57
C ALA A 94 -0.80 -9.00 -8.56
N SER A 95 -1.97 -8.45 -8.21
CA SER A 95 -3.17 -8.48 -9.07
C SER A 95 -3.12 -7.41 -10.15
N GLU A 96 -3.98 -7.55 -11.17
CA GLU A 96 -4.14 -6.53 -12.21
C GLU A 96 -4.53 -5.18 -11.59
N LYS A 97 -3.82 -4.11 -11.96
CA LYS A 97 -3.95 -2.78 -11.35
C LYS A 97 -4.90 -1.90 -12.15
N GLY A 98 -6.11 -1.73 -11.65
CA GLY A 98 -7.06 -0.69 -12.07
C GLY A 98 -7.20 0.35 -10.96
N VAL A 99 -7.96 1.43 -11.21
CA VAL A 99 -8.19 2.53 -10.26
C VAL A 99 -8.64 2.01 -8.89
N ARG A 100 -9.61 1.09 -8.86
CA ARG A 100 -10.11 0.46 -7.62
C ARG A 100 -9.04 -0.33 -6.87
N HIS A 101 -8.13 -0.99 -7.59
CA HIS A 101 -7.06 -1.78 -7.00
C HIS A 101 -5.99 -0.90 -6.33
N TYR A 102 -5.65 0.24 -6.94
CA TYR A 102 -4.75 1.22 -6.30
C TYR A 102 -5.33 1.72 -4.98
N LEU A 103 -6.63 2.11 -4.95
CA LEU A 103 -7.29 2.54 -3.72
C LEU A 103 -7.29 1.45 -2.64
N GLN A 104 -7.45 0.18 -3.03
CA GLN A 104 -7.38 -0.95 -2.09
C GLN A 104 -5.96 -1.12 -1.52
N ILE A 105 -4.91 -0.97 -2.34
CA ILE A 105 -3.52 -1.02 -1.87
C ILE A 105 -3.26 0.10 -0.86
N TYR A 106 -3.73 1.33 -1.12
CA TYR A 106 -3.55 2.45 -0.20
C TYR A 106 -4.28 2.25 1.12
N ALA A 107 -5.53 1.79 1.06
CA ALA A 107 -6.30 1.47 2.26
C ALA A 107 -5.65 0.35 3.08
N LEU A 108 -5.25 -0.75 2.43
CA LEU A 108 -4.58 -1.87 3.11
C LEU A 108 -3.25 -1.46 3.75
N ALA A 109 -2.46 -0.62 3.06
CA ALA A 109 -1.20 -0.10 3.61
C ALA A 109 -1.44 0.79 4.84
N LEU A 110 -2.49 1.64 4.82
CA LEU A 110 -2.89 2.45 5.98
C LEU A 110 -3.35 1.58 7.15
N PHE A 111 -4.19 0.57 6.90
CA PHE A 111 -4.62 -0.35 7.94
C PHE A 111 -3.48 -1.20 8.50
N ALA A 112 -2.56 -1.63 7.66
CA ALA A 112 -1.36 -2.34 8.09
C ALA A 112 -0.50 -1.45 9.00
N LEU A 113 -0.27 -0.19 8.61
CA LEU A 113 0.46 0.76 9.45
C LEU A 113 -0.28 1.07 10.74
N ALA A 114 -1.62 1.27 10.71
CA ALA A 114 -2.43 1.44 11.92
C ALA A 114 -2.32 0.22 12.85
N GLY A 115 -2.32 -1.00 12.29
CA GLY A 115 -2.07 -2.23 13.04
C GLY A 115 -0.72 -2.24 13.74
N SER A 116 0.32 -1.67 13.12
CA SER A 116 1.64 -1.56 13.75
C SER A 116 1.63 -0.66 15.00
N SER A 117 0.78 0.37 15.03
CA SER A 117 0.67 1.25 16.21
C SER A 117 0.04 0.54 17.41
N LEU A 118 -0.83 -0.44 17.16
CA LEU A 118 -1.42 -1.27 18.23
C LEU A 118 -0.42 -2.25 18.83
N LEU A 119 0.58 -2.67 18.04
CA LEU A 119 1.63 -3.58 18.49
C LEU A 119 2.79 -2.84 19.16
N ASN A 120 3.13 -1.66 18.66
CA ASN A 120 4.19 -0.84 19.23
C ASN A 120 4.02 0.63 18.84
N LEU A 121 3.68 1.45 19.83
CA LEU A 121 3.57 2.89 19.67
C LEU A 121 4.96 3.54 19.84
N SER A 122 5.71 3.67 18.76
CA SER A 122 7.02 4.32 18.76
C SER A 122 6.99 5.67 18.02
N ALA A 123 7.90 6.59 18.35
CA ALA A 123 8.05 7.84 17.61
C ALA A 123 8.33 7.61 16.10
N ALA A 124 8.95 6.49 15.75
CA ALA A 124 9.18 6.09 14.36
C ALA A 124 7.85 5.88 13.59
N PHE A 125 6.78 5.44 14.26
CA PHE A 125 5.46 5.30 13.66
C PHE A 125 4.96 6.60 13.02
N LEU A 126 5.14 7.74 13.70
CA LEU A 126 4.73 9.06 13.18
C LEU A 126 5.47 9.41 11.88
N ILE A 127 6.74 9.06 11.77
CA ILE A 127 7.54 9.29 10.57
C ILE A 127 7.00 8.44 9.41
N TYR A 128 6.74 7.15 9.66
CA TYR A 128 6.15 6.26 8.66
C TYR A 128 4.76 6.71 8.23
N LEU A 129 3.93 7.15 9.19
CA LEU A 129 2.58 7.64 8.92
C LEU A 129 2.62 8.90 8.04
N LEU A 130 3.46 9.87 8.38
CA LEU A 130 3.60 11.10 7.61
C LEU A 130 4.05 10.80 6.18
N LEU A 131 5.09 9.96 6.03
CA LEU A 131 5.63 9.59 4.73
C LEU A 131 4.57 8.84 3.89
N LEU A 132 3.83 7.93 4.52
CA LEU A 132 2.75 7.19 3.87
C LEU A 132 1.64 8.13 3.39
N LEU A 133 1.19 9.06 4.23
CA LEU A 133 0.16 10.03 3.88
C LEU A 133 0.59 10.93 2.72
N VAL A 134 1.84 11.40 2.71
CA VAL A 134 2.40 12.19 1.59
C VAL A 134 2.36 11.38 0.30
N LEU A 135 2.83 10.13 0.32
CA LEU A 135 2.83 9.27 -0.87
C LEU A 135 1.42 8.95 -1.36
N ILE A 136 0.49 8.68 -0.45
CA ILE A 136 -0.92 8.45 -0.80
C ILE A 136 -1.53 9.71 -1.42
N ALA A 137 -1.31 10.90 -0.85
CA ALA A 137 -1.82 12.15 -1.39
C ALA A 137 -1.34 12.40 -2.82
N VAL A 138 -0.02 12.26 -3.05
CA VAL A 138 0.56 12.36 -4.40
C VAL A 138 -0.06 11.34 -5.35
N SER A 139 -0.18 10.10 -4.89
CA SER A 139 -0.70 9.01 -5.69
C SER A 139 -2.18 9.18 -6.04
N LEU A 140 -3.01 9.70 -5.12
CA LEU A 140 -4.43 10.01 -5.35
C LEU A 140 -4.61 11.09 -6.41
N VAL A 141 -3.79 12.14 -6.38
CA VAL A 141 -3.83 13.18 -7.40
C VAL A 141 -3.49 12.59 -8.77
N LEU A 142 -2.41 11.80 -8.88
CA LEU A 142 -2.05 11.14 -10.14
C LEU A 142 -3.12 10.14 -10.59
N LEU A 143 -3.75 9.42 -9.66
CA LEU A 143 -4.82 8.48 -9.94
C LEU A 143 -6.05 9.19 -10.52
N THR A 144 -6.40 10.37 -10.01
CA THR A 144 -7.49 11.19 -10.55
C THR A 144 -7.21 11.65 -11.98
N PHE A 145 -5.94 12.01 -12.27
CA PHE A 145 -5.54 12.32 -13.65
C PHE A 145 -5.61 11.11 -14.56
N TYR A 146 -5.15 9.95 -14.07
CA TYR A 146 -5.21 8.69 -14.81
C TYR A 146 -6.64 8.27 -15.14
N ASP A 147 -7.57 8.41 -14.19
CA ASP A 147 -8.98 8.07 -14.37
C ASP A 147 -9.66 8.95 -15.43
N ARG A 148 -9.30 10.23 -15.49
CA ARG A 148 -9.92 11.20 -16.45
C ARG A 148 -9.30 11.17 -17.84
N HIS A 149 -8.00 10.96 -17.97
CA HIS A 149 -7.26 11.15 -19.22
C HIS A 149 -6.59 9.87 -19.74
N GLY A 150 -6.71 8.75 -19.01
CA GLY A 150 -6.02 7.50 -19.34
C GLY A 150 -4.49 7.58 -19.15
N ASP A 151 -3.76 6.66 -19.78
CA ASP A 151 -2.30 6.59 -19.68
C ASP A 151 -1.64 7.63 -20.61
N THR A 152 -1.75 8.91 -20.26
CA THR A 152 -1.10 9.99 -20.98
C THR A 152 0.30 10.24 -20.44
N ALA A 153 1.21 10.71 -21.31
CA ALA A 153 2.55 11.12 -20.92
C ALA A 153 2.51 12.60 -20.47
N ILE A 154 2.78 12.84 -19.20
CA ILE A 154 2.89 14.21 -18.67
C ILE A 154 4.31 14.73 -18.82
N ALA A 155 4.45 16.01 -19.16
CA ALA A 155 5.74 16.70 -19.13
C ALA A 155 6.29 16.67 -17.69
N ARG A 156 7.60 16.43 -17.54
CA ARG A 156 8.27 16.30 -16.24
C ARG A 156 8.00 17.49 -15.31
N ASP A 157 7.95 18.69 -15.85
CA ASP A 157 7.71 19.93 -15.10
C ASP A 157 6.28 20.02 -14.53
N GLY A 158 5.27 19.54 -15.28
CA GLY A 158 3.91 19.43 -14.80
C GLY A 158 3.78 18.42 -13.66
N MET A 159 4.47 17.29 -13.77
CA MET A 159 4.50 16.25 -12.74
C MET A 159 5.13 16.74 -11.44
N VAL A 160 6.25 17.48 -11.53
CA VAL A 160 6.90 18.06 -10.34
C VAL A 160 5.97 19.02 -9.63
N LYS A 161 5.25 19.90 -10.33
CA LYS A 161 4.28 20.84 -9.72
C LYS A 161 3.16 20.08 -9.00
N VAL A 162 2.59 19.06 -9.62
CA VAL A 162 1.53 18.23 -9.02
C VAL A 162 2.03 17.53 -7.75
N VAL A 163 3.22 16.93 -7.82
CA VAL A 163 3.84 16.25 -6.68
C VAL A 163 4.12 17.23 -5.53
N THR A 164 4.64 18.42 -5.84
CA THR A 164 4.94 19.43 -4.82
C THR A 164 3.68 19.91 -4.12
N VAL A 165 2.63 20.22 -4.86
CA VAL A 165 1.35 20.68 -4.27
C VAL A 165 0.71 19.56 -3.42
N ALA A 166 0.68 18.33 -3.94
CA ALA A 166 0.09 17.19 -3.22
C ALA A 166 0.90 16.82 -1.95
N ALA A 167 2.22 16.98 -1.97
CA ALA A 167 3.07 16.74 -0.80
C ALA A 167 2.95 17.86 0.26
N CYS A 168 2.70 19.10 -0.16
CA CYS A 168 2.51 20.20 0.78
C CYS A 168 1.22 20.11 1.58
N MET A 169 0.15 19.47 1.06
CA MET A 169 -1.13 19.35 1.76
C MET A 169 -1.02 18.62 3.11
N PRO A 170 -0.50 17.38 3.21
CA PRO A 170 -0.39 16.70 4.49
C PRO A 170 0.64 17.35 5.43
N LEU A 171 1.68 17.97 4.88
CA LEU A 171 2.66 18.72 5.67
C LEU A 171 2.04 19.99 6.30
N ALA A 172 1.16 20.68 5.59
CA ALA A 172 0.43 21.84 6.11
C ALA A 172 -0.60 21.45 7.19
N ALA A 173 -1.15 20.23 7.13
CA ALA A 173 -2.08 19.72 8.14
C ALA A 173 -1.38 19.28 9.43
N MET A 174 -0.06 19.00 9.41
CA MET A 174 0.69 18.49 10.56
C MET A 174 0.66 19.40 11.79
N PRO A 175 0.86 20.73 11.70
CA PRO A 175 0.77 21.60 12.86
C PRO A 175 -0.63 21.64 13.48
N LEU A 176 -1.68 21.44 12.67
CA LEU A 176 -3.04 21.31 13.17
C LEU A 176 -3.26 20.02 13.98
N ILE A 177 -2.67 18.91 13.56
CA ILE A 177 -2.75 17.61 14.25
C ILE A 177 -1.95 17.65 15.57
N LEU A 178 -0.85 18.40 15.62
CA LEU A 178 -0.03 18.54 16.83
C LEU A 178 -0.63 19.52 17.87
N LEU A 179 -1.61 20.32 17.48
CA LEU A 179 -2.27 21.33 18.34
C LEU A 179 -3.49 20.73 19.07
N PHE A 180 -3.98 19.57 18.68
CA PHE A 180 -5.07 18.79 19.28
C PHE A 180 -4.58 17.48 19.87
#